data_573ee04419ab9e4a02caed8554364480
#
_entry.id   573ee04419ab9e4a02caed8554364480
#
_cell.length_a   1.000
_cell.length_b   1.000
_cell.length_c   1.000
_cell.angle_alpha   90.00
_cell.angle_beta   90.00
_cell.angle_gamma   90.00
#
_symmetry.space_group_name_H-M   'P 1'
#
loop_
_entity.id
_entity.type
_entity.pdbx_description
1 polymer ?
#
loop_
_entity_poly.entity_id
_entity_poly.type
_entity_poly.pdbx_seq_one_letter_code
_entity_poly.pdbx_strand_id
1 'polypeptide(L)'
;MKRLILLLLLVVAIWYARQHYGDLFHKQPRDEAVIENTSGREMTHVRLTVDGQTMAKDAIAEDAKAVIPFHVDHDATFKLVWQWGDSPEERTWSGGNVYRGPMLQRHFLTVDGEGAVIYRAENK
;
A
#
# COMPACT_ATOMS: atom_id res chain seq x y z
N MET A 1 -28.45 34.48 -23.96
CA MET A 1 -28.81 33.30 -23.18
C MET A 1 -28.20 32.01 -23.73
N LYS A 2 -28.13 31.80 -25.02
CA LYS A 2 -27.49 30.59 -25.61
C LYS A 2 -26.01 30.48 -25.31
N ARG A 3 -25.28 31.58 -25.14
CA ARG A 3 -23.83 31.57 -24.82
C ARG A 3 -23.54 31.15 -23.38
N LEU A 4 -24.43 31.41 -22.44
CA LEU A 4 -24.27 30.99 -21.04
C LEU A 4 -24.49 29.50 -20.86
N ILE A 5 -25.41 28.91 -21.61
CA ILE A 5 -25.67 27.47 -21.58
C ILE A 5 -24.50 26.69 -22.18
N LEU A 6 -23.89 27.19 -23.25
CA LEU A 6 -22.68 26.61 -23.87
C LEU A 6 -21.49 26.65 -22.93
N LEU A 7 -21.29 27.74 -22.19
CA LEU A 7 -20.22 27.88 -21.19
C LEU A 7 -20.43 26.93 -20.01
N LEU A 8 -21.66 26.76 -19.54
CA LEU A 8 -21.99 25.82 -18.47
C LEU A 8 -21.76 24.37 -18.89
N LEU A 9 -22.15 23.99 -20.10
CA LEU A 9 -21.89 22.65 -20.65
C LEU A 9 -20.40 22.37 -20.80
N LEU A 10 -19.61 23.37 -21.17
CA LEU A 10 -18.17 23.26 -21.32
C LEU A 10 -17.48 23.06 -19.96
N VAL A 11 -17.90 23.78 -18.93
CA VAL A 11 -17.39 23.66 -17.57
C VAL A 11 -17.73 22.28 -16.98
N VAL A 12 -18.95 21.81 -17.18
CA VAL A 12 -19.38 20.47 -16.73
C VAL A 12 -18.61 19.38 -17.47
N ALA A 13 -18.36 19.52 -18.77
CA ALA A 13 -17.58 18.56 -19.55
C ALA A 13 -16.12 18.49 -19.11
N ILE A 14 -15.51 19.63 -18.81
CA ILE A 14 -14.13 19.70 -18.30
C ILE A 14 -14.03 19.08 -16.91
N TRP A 15 -15.00 19.36 -16.05
CA TRP A 15 -15.05 18.81 -14.70
C TRP A 15 -15.22 17.27 -14.73
N TYR A 16 -16.13 16.80 -15.57
CA TYR A 16 -16.37 15.37 -15.78
C TYR A 16 -15.14 14.66 -16.34
N ALA A 17 -14.49 15.25 -17.34
CA ALA A 17 -13.26 14.70 -17.92
C ALA A 17 -12.13 14.63 -16.91
N ARG A 18 -12.00 15.62 -16.01
CA ARG A 18 -10.98 15.61 -14.95
C ARG A 18 -11.20 14.49 -13.94
N GLN A 19 -12.42 14.20 -13.57
CA GLN A 19 -12.72 13.10 -12.63
C GLN A 19 -12.43 11.73 -13.25
N HIS A 20 -12.85 11.51 -14.48
CA HIS A 20 -12.60 10.24 -15.17
C HIS A 20 -11.16 10.07 -15.64
N TYR A 21 -10.50 11.16 -15.97
CA TYR A 21 -9.12 11.13 -16.41
C TYR A 21 -8.17 10.77 -15.26
N GLY A 22 -8.46 11.21 -14.05
CA GLY A 22 -7.74 10.80 -12.85
C GLY A 22 -7.87 9.29 -12.58
N ASP A 23 -9.07 8.73 -12.74
CA ASP A 23 -9.31 7.30 -12.57
C ASP A 23 -8.59 6.44 -13.61
N LEU A 24 -8.46 6.90 -14.84
CA LEU A 24 -7.74 6.19 -15.90
C LEU A 24 -6.23 6.11 -15.64
N PHE A 25 -5.64 7.14 -15.05
CA PHE A 25 -4.21 7.16 -14.72
C PHE A 25 -3.86 6.47 -13.41
N HIS A 26 -4.80 6.41 -12.46
CA HIS A 26 -4.59 5.76 -11.17
C HIS A 26 -4.85 4.23 -11.20
N LYS A 27 -5.37 3.72 -12.28
CA LYS A 27 -5.63 2.27 -12.47
C LYS A 27 -4.44 1.52 -13.10
N GLN A 28 -3.24 2.06 -13.03
CA GLN A 28 -2.08 1.26 -13.42
C GLN A 28 -1.97 0.06 -12.48
N PRO A 29 -1.88 -1.16 -13.06
CA PRO A 29 -1.75 -2.34 -12.24
C PRO A 29 -0.48 -2.27 -11.41
N ARG A 30 -0.61 -2.50 -10.12
CA ARG A 30 0.50 -2.45 -9.16
C ARG A 30 0.48 -3.68 -8.29
N ASP A 31 1.65 -4.06 -7.81
CA ASP A 31 1.76 -4.99 -6.72
C ASP A 31 1.18 -4.37 -5.45
N GLU A 32 0.72 -5.17 -4.54
CA GLU A 32 0.21 -4.72 -3.25
C GLU A 32 0.88 -5.48 -2.12
N ALA A 33 1.23 -4.76 -1.06
CA ALA A 33 1.61 -5.36 0.21
C ALA A 33 0.46 -5.19 1.19
N VAL A 34 0.08 -6.28 1.84
CA VAL A 34 -0.97 -6.27 2.88
C VAL A 34 -0.31 -6.63 4.19
N ILE A 35 -0.22 -5.67 5.10
CA ILE A 35 0.30 -5.90 6.46
C ILE A 35 -0.87 -6.22 7.35
N GLU A 36 -0.94 -7.45 7.83
CA GLU A 36 -2.01 -7.92 8.71
C GLU A 36 -1.49 -7.97 10.16
N ASN A 37 -2.11 -7.20 11.03
CA ASN A 37 -1.73 -7.18 12.43
C ASN A 37 -2.61 -8.14 13.24
N THR A 38 -2.12 -9.36 13.45
CA THR A 38 -2.79 -10.37 14.28
C THR A 38 -2.13 -10.53 15.65
N SER A 39 -1.29 -9.56 16.04
CA SER A 39 -0.49 -9.64 17.25
C SER A 39 -1.28 -9.44 18.56
N GLY A 40 -2.48 -8.88 18.50
CA GLY A 40 -3.22 -8.44 19.67
C GLY A 40 -2.71 -7.12 20.26
N ARG A 41 -1.82 -6.43 19.58
CA ARG A 41 -1.24 -5.14 19.96
C ARG A 41 -1.32 -4.16 18.80
N GLU A 42 -1.39 -2.88 19.10
CA GLU A 42 -1.26 -1.85 18.07
C GLU A 42 0.20 -1.77 17.57
N MET A 43 0.37 -1.73 16.25
CA MET A 43 1.66 -1.44 15.62
C MET A 43 1.74 0.05 15.32
N THR A 44 2.86 0.69 15.67
CA THR A 44 3.07 2.12 15.42
C THR A 44 4.38 2.33 14.65
N HIS A 45 4.51 3.49 14.04
CA HIS A 45 5.71 3.87 13.26
C HIS A 45 6.08 2.78 12.25
N VAL A 46 5.08 2.28 11.54
CA VAL A 46 5.25 1.19 10.58
C VAL A 46 5.90 1.71 9.31
N ARG A 47 7.00 1.07 8.91
CA ARG A 47 7.72 1.42 7.68
C ARG A 47 7.98 0.15 6.87
N LEU A 48 7.53 0.15 5.64
CA LEU A 48 7.78 -0.93 4.70
C LEU A 48 8.71 -0.42 3.60
N THR A 49 9.84 -1.09 3.42
CA THR A 49 10.80 -0.77 2.37
C THR A 49 10.87 -1.89 1.36
N VAL A 50 10.76 -1.55 0.10
CA VAL A 50 10.91 -2.47 -1.03
C VAL A 50 11.50 -1.71 -2.22
N ASP A 51 12.54 -2.25 -2.83
CA ASP A 51 13.23 -1.66 -3.99
C ASP A 51 13.62 -0.18 -3.76
N GLY A 52 14.20 0.12 -2.59
CA GLY A 52 14.63 1.46 -2.22
C GLY A 52 13.50 2.44 -1.90
N GLN A 53 12.25 2.01 -1.94
CA GLN A 53 11.07 2.83 -1.60
C GLN A 53 10.63 2.51 -0.18
N THR A 54 10.38 3.55 0.61
CA THR A 54 9.86 3.38 1.98
C THR A 54 8.47 3.98 2.07
N MET A 55 7.51 3.17 2.46
CA MET A 55 6.14 3.58 2.72
C MET A 55 5.88 3.52 4.22
N ALA A 56 5.27 4.56 4.77
CA ALA A 56 5.02 4.67 6.21
C ALA A 56 3.53 4.65 6.51
N LYS A 57 3.20 4.03 7.65
CA LYS A 57 1.87 4.11 8.28
C LYS A 57 2.07 4.50 9.74
N ASP A 58 1.26 5.43 10.22
CA ASP A 58 1.37 5.90 11.61
C ASP A 58 1.02 4.79 12.59
N ALA A 59 -0.02 4.02 12.30
CA ALA A 59 -0.45 2.93 13.15
C ALA A 59 -1.27 1.90 12.37
N ILE A 60 -1.21 0.65 12.81
CA ILE A 60 -2.10 -0.42 12.40
C ILE A 60 -2.70 -1.00 13.67
N ALA A 61 -3.99 -0.83 13.89
CA ALA A 61 -4.68 -1.32 15.06
C ALA A 61 -4.63 -2.86 15.12
N GLU A 62 -4.84 -3.41 16.31
CA GLU A 62 -4.97 -4.86 16.47
C GLU A 62 -6.11 -5.38 15.60
N ASP A 63 -5.92 -6.53 14.98
CA ASP A 63 -6.85 -7.18 14.05
C ASP A 63 -7.18 -6.36 12.79
N ALA A 64 -6.40 -5.29 12.53
CA ALA A 64 -6.52 -4.48 11.33
C ALA A 64 -5.44 -4.86 10.31
N LYS A 65 -5.63 -4.38 9.09
CA LYS A 65 -4.67 -4.55 8.00
C LYS A 65 -4.48 -3.24 7.25
N ALA A 66 -3.28 -3.06 6.69
CA ALA A 66 -2.96 -1.94 5.82
C ALA A 66 -2.61 -2.48 4.43
N VAL A 67 -3.20 -1.90 3.40
CA VAL A 67 -2.92 -2.25 2.00
C VAL A 67 -2.07 -1.15 1.40
N ILE A 68 -0.89 -1.50 0.91
CA ILE A 68 0.09 -0.55 0.38
C ILE A 68 0.40 -0.95 -1.07
N PRO A 69 -0.04 -0.16 -2.07
CA PRO A 69 0.35 -0.39 -3.45
C PRO A 69 1.79 0.08 -3.67
N PHE A 70 2.54 -0.64 -4.49
CA PHE A 70 3.92 -0.30 -4.81
C PHE A 70 4.31 -0.81 -6.20
N HIS A 71 5.43 -0.31 -6.71
CA HIS A 71 6.00 -0.72 -7.98
C HIS A 71 7.49 -1.01 -7.80
N VAL A 72 7.96 -2.09 -8.43
CA VAL A 72 9.37 -2.46 -8.41
C VAL A 72 9.96 -2.42 -9.81
N ASP A 73 11.17 -1.90 -9.92
CA ASP A 73 11.95 -1.89 -11.18
C ASP A 73 12.96 -3.03 -11.21
N HIS A 74 13.21 -3.67 -10.08
CA HIS A 74 14.15 -4.78 -9.91
C HIS A 74 13.53 -5.83 -8.99
N ASP A 75 14.03 -7.05 -9.05
CA ASP A 75 13.69 -8.05 -8.05
C ASP A 75 14.15 -7.56 -6.67
N ALA A 76 13.28 -7.66 -5.69
CA ALA A 76 13.50 -7.05 -4.38
C ALA A 76 12.98 -7.94 -3.25
N THR A 77 13.37 -7.60 -2.04
CA THR A 77 12.83 -8.17 -0.82
C THR A 77 12.20 -7.07 0.02
N PHE A 78 11.36 -7.46 0.96
CA PHE A 78 10.76 -6.51 1.90
C PHE A 78 11.61 -6.33 3.14
N LYS A 79 11.57 -5.11 3.69
CA LYS A 79 12.02 -4.81 5.05
C LYS A 79 10.88 -4.12 5.76
N LEU A 80 10.43 -4.72 6.85
CA LEU A 80 9.36 -4.18 7.68
C LEU A 80 9.94 -3.76 9.03
N VAL A 81 9.70 -2.52 9.43
CA VAL A 81 10.11 -1.96 10.72
C VAL A 81 8.88 -1.38 11.41
N TRP A 82 8.69 -1.70 12.68
CA TRP A 82 7.57 -1.18 13.45
C TRP A 82 7.93 -1.09 14.94
N GLN A 83 7.10 -0.40 15.66
CA GLN A 83 7.13 -0.40 17.14
C GLN A 83 5.77 -0.90 17.63
N TRP A 84 5.77 -1.57 18.78
CA TRP A 84 4.53 -1.78 19.49
C TRP A 84 4.08 -0.48 20.15
N GLY A 85 2.77 -0.24 20.21
CA GLY A 85 2.24 1.01 20.76
C GLY A 85 2.61 1.27 22.24
N ASP A 86 2.96 0.22 22.97
CA ASP A 86 3.36 0.26 24.37
C ASP A 86 4.87 0.17 24.59
N SER A 87 5.67 0.20 23.53
CA SER A 87 7.13 0.02 23.62
C SER A 87 7.87 0.91 22.63
N PRO A 88 8.98 1.58 23.06
CA PRO A 88 9.80 2.33 22.13
C PRO A 88 10.76 1.48 21.31
N GLU A 89 10.82 0.17 21.54
CA GLU A 89 11.70 -0.74 20.84
C GLU A 89 11.26 -0.98 19.42
N GLU A 90 12.16 -0.80 18.46
CA GLU A 90 11.88 -1.11 17.06
C GLU A 90 12.03 -2.61 16.80
N ARG A 91 11.06 -3.14 16.09
CA ARG A 91 11.09 -4.49 15.54
C ARG A 91 11.41 -4.42 14.06
N THR A 92 12.22 -5.36 13.58
CA THR A 92 12.63 -5.41 12.18
C THR A 92 12.48 -6.83 11.64
N TRP A 93 11.92 -6.92 10.45
CA TRP A 93 11.83 -8.16 9.69
C TRP A 93 12.27 -7.92 8.25
N SER A 94 12.97 -8.89 7.66
CA SER A 94 13.34 -8.85 6.25
C SER A 94 13.03 -10.20 5.63
N GLY A 95 12.50 -10.20 4.43
CA GLY A 95 12.16 -11.42 3.73
C GLY A 95 11.21 -11.19 2.57
N GLY A 96 10.64 -12.29 2.10
CA GLY A 96 9.77 -12.27 0.93
C GLY A 96 10.54 -12.08 -0.36
N ASN A 97 9.86 -12.26 -1.47
CA ASN A 97 10.43 -12.05 -2.80
C ASN A 97 9.43 -11.33 -3.68
N VAL A 98 9.86 -10.22 -4.26
CA VAL A 98 9.09 -9.47 -5.25
C VAL A 98 9.84 -9.57 -6.55
N TYR A 99 9.22 -10.16 -7.56
CA TYR A 99 9.81 -10.32 -8.86
C TYR A 99 9.34 -9.20 -9.79
N ARG A 100 10.29 -8.59 -10.48
CA ARG A 100 9.99 -7.71 -11.60
C ARG A 100 9.38 -8.53 -12.72
N GLY A 101 8.22 -8.09 -13.22
CA GLY A 101 7.57 -8.79 -14.33
C GLY A 101 6.13 -8.37 -14.52
N PRO A 102 5.47 -8.87 -15.56
CA PRO A 102 4.08 -8.54 -15.84
C PRO A 102 3.10 -9.20 -14.87
N MET A 103 3.54 -10.18 -14.08
CA MET A 103 2.69 -10.84 -13.09
C MET A 103 2.60 -10.00 -11.83
N LEU A 104 1.41 -9.49 -11.59
CA LEU A 104 1.13 -8.73 -10.39
C LEU A 104 0.75 -9.66 -9.25
N GLN A 105 1.29 -9.39 -8.07
CA GLN A 105 1.06 -10.21 -6.89
C GLN A 105 0.59 -9.35 -5.72
N ARG A 106 -0.16 -9.99 -4.84
CA ARG A 106 -0.50 -9.46 -3.53
C ARG A 106 0.35 -10.19 -2.51
N HIS A 107 1.13 -9.43 -1.74
CA HIS A 107 2.06 -9.95 -0.75
C HIS A 107 1.47 -9.73 0.64
N PHE A 108 1.29 -10.81 1.40
CA PHE A 108 0.74 -10.73 2.75
C PHE A 108 1.87 -10.87 3.77
N LEU A 109 1.95 -9.91 4.67
CA LEU A 109 2.87 -9.89 5.80
C LEU A 109 2.03 -9.92 7.07
N THR A 110 1.91 -11.10 7.67
CA THR A 110 1.09 -11.30 8.87
C THR A 110 1.98 -11.27 10.10
N VAL A 111 1.77 -10.30 10.97
CA VAL A 111 2.52 -10.12 12.21
C VAL A 111 1.76 -10.80 13.35
N ASP A 112 2.39 -11.78 14.00
CA ASP A 112 1.79 -12.54 15.09
C ASP A 112 2.11 -11.92 16.48
N GLY A 113 1.59 -12.54 17.53
CA GLY A 113 1.74 -12.06 18.90
C GLY A 113 3.17 -12.12 19.45
N GLU A 114 4.04 -12.87 18.83
CA GLU A 114 5.46 -12.99 19.22
C GLU A 114 6.36 -12.05 18.41
N GLY A 115 5.78 -11.26 17.50
CA GLY A 115 6.54 -10.38 16.62
C GLY A 115 7.16 -11.09 15.42
N ALA A 116 6.75 -12.32 15.13
CA ALA A 116 7.15 -13.02 13.92
C ALA A 116 6.28 -12.59 12.74
N VAL A 117 6.88 -12.54 11.55
CA VAL A 117 6.17 -12.19 10.32
C VAL A 117 6.05 -13.43 9.45
N ILE A 118 4.82 -13.77 9.08
CA ILE A 118 4.52 -14.85 8.16
C ILE A 118 4.27 -14.23 6.78
N TYR A 119 5.10 -14.60 5.82
CA TYR A 119 5.01 -14.09 4.47
C TYR A 119 4.27 -15.05 3.54
N ARG A 120 3.38 -14.50 2.71
CA ARG A 120 2.66 -15.24 1.69
C ARG A 120 2.44 -14.35 0.47
N ALA A 121 2.52 -14.91 -0.73
CA ALA A 121 2.23 -14.19 -1.96
C ALA A 121 1.11 -14.90 -2.74
N GLU A 122 0.23 -14.11 -3.32
CA GLU A 122 -0.86 -14.58 -4.17
C GLU A 122 -0.86 -13.79 -5.48
N ASN A 123 -1.22 -14.43 -6.58
CA ASN A 123 -1.42 -13.74 -7.85
C ASN A 123 -2.70 -12.91 -7.79
N LYS A 124 -2.63 -11.73 -8.35
CA LYS A 124 -3.81 -10.85 -8.47
C LYS A 124 -4.70 -11.27 -9.62
#